data_064714fa17881a839fe63a7fa9602c4a
#
_entry.id   064714fa17881a839fe63a7fa9602c4a
#
_cell.length_a   1.000
_cell.length_b   1.000
_cell.length_c   1.000
_cell.angle_alpha   90.00
_cell.angle_beta   90.00
_cell.angle_gamma   90.00
#
_symmetry.space_group_name_H-M   'P 1'
#
loop_
_entity.id
_entity.type
_entity.pdbx_description
1 polymer ?
#
loop_
_entity_poly.entity_id
_entity_poly.type
_entity_poly.pdbx_seq_one_letter_code
_entity_poly.pdbx_strand_id
1 'polypeptide(L)'
;MKFELILAVDSGDGQITNVQLAHMTRPDVSELATLGLSLPESKQLLAQLQHEIVTRQFEATTQQRRHCGQCRTKRAIKDFHGARFRSLFGDVELRVPRLRKCQCAVDSPVQGSGNATLRQRWIAPELECVQSELAAVLPYARSAELLSKLLPIGAGNRPAQCALAPCTSDNAWNRS
;
A
#
# COMPACT_ATOMS: atom_id res chain seq x y z
N MET A 1 11.59 23.56 -19.03
CA MET A 1 11.33 23.60 -17.58
C MET A 1 11.70 22.25 -16.93
N LYS A 2 12.19 22.28 -15.66
CA LYS A 2 12.50 21.06 -14.90
C LYS A 2 11.66 21.04 -13.64
N PHE A 3 11.11 19.88 -13.32
CA PHE A 3 10.31 19.66 -12.13
C PHE A 3 10.92 18.52 -11.31
N GLU A 4 10.98 18.71 -10.01
CA GLU A 4 11.39 17.71 -9.06
C GLU A 4 10.31 17.54 -8.01
N LEU A 5 9.85 16.29 -7.81
CA LEU A 5 8.87 15.97 -6.81
C LEU A 5 9.56 15.25 -5.65
N ILE A 6 9.42 15.82 -4.46
CA ILE A 6 10.06 15.32 -3.25
C ILE A 6 8.98 15.02 -2.23
N LEU A 7 9.03 13.84 -1.64
CA LEU A 7 8.23 13.46 -0.49
C LEU A 7 9.03 13.75 0.78
N ALA A 8 8.58 14.71 1.57
CA ALA A 8 9.11 14.95 2.91
C ALA A 8 8.38 14.04 3.91
N VAL A 9 9.13 13.22 4.63
CA VAL A 9 8.59 12.28 5.62
C VAL A 9 9.10 12.66 7.00
N ASP A 10 8.17 12.99 7.89
CA ASP A 10 8.42 13.18 9.31
C ASP A 10 8.11 11.87 10.05
N SER A 11 9.10 11.27 10.68
CA SER A 11 8.97 10.02 11.46
C SER A 11 8.49 10.26 12.91
N GLY A 12 8.22 11.51 13.27
CA GLY A 12 7.77 11.89 14.63
C GLY A 12 8.90 11.98 15.66
N ASP A 13 10.15 11.83 15.22
CA ASP A 13 11.37 12.02 16.04
C ASP A 13 12.03 13.39 15.80
N GLY A 14 11.37 14.26 15.05
CA GLY A 14 11.87 15.58 14.65
C GLY A 14 12.83 15.55 13.47
N GLN A 15 13.07 14.37 12.87
CA GLN A 15 13.86 14.26 11.66
C GLN A 15 12.97 14.16 10.42
N ILE A 16 13.20 15.03 9.46
CA ILE A 16 12.53 15.01 8.16
C ILE A 16 13.47 14.35 7.15
N THR A 17 12.99 13.26 6.54
CA THR A 17 13.69 12.59 5.44
C THR A 17 13.05 12.97 4.11
N ASN A 18 13.84 13.48 3.17
CA ASN A 18 13.39 13.79 1.83
C ASN A 18 13.66 12.63 0.88
N VAL A 19 12.62 12.19 0.17
CA VAL A 19 12.69 11.12 -0.84
C VAL A 19 12.30 11.70 -2.18
N GLN A 20 13.19 11.62 -3.15
CA GLN A 20 12.90 12.04 -4.51
C GLN A 20 11.96 11.02 -5.18
N LEU A 21 10.75 11.46 -5.54
CA LEU A 21 9.75 10.60 -6.20
C LEU A 21 9.90 10.65 -7.72
N ALA A 22 10.09 11.84 -8.29
CA ALA A 22 10.20 11.97 -9.73
C ALA A 22 11.05 13.19 -10.12
N HIS A 23 11.71 13.07 -11.25
CA HIS A 23 12.35 14.18 -11.96
C HIS A 23 11.81 14.22 -13.39
N MET A 24 11.28 15.36 -13.80
CA MET A 24 10.69 15.52 -15.11
C MET A 24 11.28 16.74 -15.81
N THR A 25 11.65 16.58 -17.07
CA THR A 25 12.07 17.68 -17.93
C THR A 25 11.01 17.89 -19.01
N ARG A 26 10.51 19.12 -19.12
CA ARG A 26 9.57 19.51 -20.15
C ARG A 26 10.28 20.42 -21.14
N PRO A 27 10.22 20.11 -22.45
CA PRO A 27 10.65 21.06 -23.49
C PRO A 27 9.72 22.28 -23.49
N ASP A 28 10.04 23.27 -24.29
CA ASP A 28 9.13 24.37 -24.55
C ASP A 28 7.88 23.85 -25.25
N VAL A 29 6.72 24.30 -24.77
CA VAL A 29 5.43 23.79 -25.21
C VAL A 29 5.11 24.32 -26.60
N SER A 30 5.11 23.44 -27.59
CA SER A 30 4.64 23.77 -28.95
C SER A 30 3.14 23.56 -29.13
N GLU A 31 2.54 22.68 -28.32
CA GLU A 31 1.12 22.35 -28.40
C GLU A 31 0.46 22.32 -27.02
N LEU A 32 -0.63 23.02 -26.85
CA LEU A 32 -1.40 23.06 -25.58
C LEU A 32 -1.92 21.70 -25.15
N ALA A 33 -2.13 20.78 -26.10
CA ALA A 33 -2.58 19.40 -25.82
C ALA A 33 -1.57 18.56 -25.05
N THR A 34 -0.29 18.97 -24.98
CA THR A 34 0.79 18.24 -24.28
C THR A 34 1.09 18.80 -22.88
N LEU A 35 0.28 19.74 -22.40
CA LEU A 35 0.42 20.30 -21.06
C LEU A 35 0.11 19.26 -19.97
N GLY A 36 0.83 19.34 -18.88
CA GLY A 36 0.58 18.54 -17.69
C GLY A 36 1.29 17.17 -17.68
N LEU A 37 0.72 16.23 -16.95
CA LEU A 37 1.20 14.85 -16.84
C LEU A 37 0.50 13.96 -17.85
N SER A 38 1.26 13.14 -18.54
CA SER A 38 0.69 12.03 -19.31
C SER A 38 0.17 10.92 -18.36
N LEU A 39 -0.74 10.09 -18.85
CA LEU A 39 -1.26 8.96 -18.07
C LEU A 39 -0.14 8.00 -17.59
N PRO A 40 0.87 7.62 -18.40
CA PRO A 40 1.98 6.81 -17.93
C PRO A 40 2.79 7.47 -16.79
N GLU A 41 3.06 8.77 -16.90
CA GLU A 41 3.80 9.52 -15.87
C GLU A 41 3.01 9.61 -14.57
N SER A 42 1.70 9.87 -14.65
CA SER A 42 0.80 9.89 -13.48
C SER A 42 0.77 8.52 -12.80
N LYS A 43 0.67 7.44 -13.56
CA LYS A 43 0.70 6.06 -13.03
C LYS A 43 2.01 5.75 -12.35
N GLN A 44 3.13 6.13 -12.94
CA GLN A 44 4.45 5.90 -12.37
C GLN A 44 4.63 6.69 -11.08
N LEU A 45 4.22 7.95 -11.05
CA LEU A 45 4.31 8.80 -9.86
C LEU A 45 3.46 8.25 -8.70
N LEU A 46 2.21 7.86 -8.99
CA LEU A 46 1.32 7.28 -8.00
C LEU A 46 1.86 5.95 -7.45
N ALA A 47 2.44 5.11 -8.30
CA ALA A 47 3.03 3.85 -7.87
C ALA A 47 4.25 4.06 -6.96
N GLN A 48 5.11 5.04 -7.29
CA GLN A 48 6.27 5.37 -6.46
C GLN A 48 5.85 5.97 -5.12
N LEU A 49 4.90 6.91 -5.12
CA LEU A 49 4.35 7.49 -3.90
C LEU A 49 3.74 6.41 -2.99
N GLN A 50 2.92 5.53 -3.56
CA GLN A 50 2.31 4.41 -2.84
C GLN A 50 3.36 3.47 -2.25
N HIS A 51 4.39 3.15 -3.02
CA HIS A 51 5.49 2.30 -2.56
C HIS A 51 6.17 2.89 -1.32
N GLU A 52 6.53 4.17 -1.35
CA GLU A 52 7.19 4.85 -0.23
C GLU A 52 6.29 4.91 1.02
N ILE A 53 5.03 5.30 0.85
CA ILE A 53 4.08 5.40 1.96
C ILE A 53 3.86 4.02 2.62
N VAL A 54 3.52 3.01 1.82
CA VAL A 54 3.22 1.66 2.33
C VAL A 54 4.44 1.05 3.00
N THR A 55 5.63 1.17 2.40
CA THR A 55 6.86 0.61 2.96
C THR A 55 7.15 1.22 4.34
N ARG A 56 7.09 2.54 4.47
CA ARG A 56 7.35 3.23 5.74
C ARG A 56 6.30 2.93 6.80
N GLN A 57 5.02 2.94 6.45
CA GLN A 57 3.94 2.57 7.37
C GLN A 57 4.08 1.12 7.83
N PHE A 58 4.45 0.23 6.92
CA PHE A 58 4.66 -1.17 7.23
C PHE A 58 5.87 -1.37 8.16
N GLU A 59 6.98 -0.68 7.92
CA GLU A 59 8.17 -0.72 8.77
C GLU A 59 7.86 -0.20 10.18
N ALA A 60 7.21 0.95 10.31
CA ALA A 60 6.81 1.52 11.60
C ALA A 60 5.89 0.56 12.37
N THR A 61 4.86 0.01 11.71
CA THR A 61 3.95 -0.97 12.30
C THR A 61 4.68 -2.24 12.72
N THR A 62 5.64 -2.70 11.91
CA THR A 62 6.43 -3.89 12.21
C THR A 62 7.32 -3.68 13.43
N GLN A 63 7.96 -2.52 13.56
CA GLN A 63 8.78 -2.18 14.73
C GLN A 63 7.94 -2.14 16.01
N GLN A 64 6.75 -1.53 15.97
CA GLN A 64 5.83 -1.53 17.11
C GLN A 64 5.42 -2.95 17.52
N ARG A 65 5.08 -3.80 16.55
CA ARG A 65 4.64 -5.19 16.77
C ARG A 65 5.75 -6.13 17.24
N ARG A 66 7.02 -5.74 17.14
CA ARG A 66 8.12 -6.52 17.69
C ARG A 66 8.11 -6.59 19.21
N HIS A 67 7.45 -5.68 19.89
CA HIS A 67 7.33 -5.73 21.34
C HIS A 67 6.21 -6.68 21.75
N CYS A 68 6.47 -7.49 22.77
CA CYS A 68 5.46 -8.38 23.33
C CYS A 68 4.39 -7.55 24.05
N GLY A 69 3.10 -7.84 23.80
CA GLY A 69 2.00 -7.13 24.45
C GLY A 69 1.95 -7.31 25.96
N GLN A 70 2.50 -8.41 26.51
CA GLN A 70 2.49 -8.70 27.94
C GLN A 70 3.76 -8.17 28.65
N CYS A 71 4.94 -8.62 28.23
CA CYS A 71 6.20 -8.28 28.91
C CYS A 71 6.99 -7.15 28.26
N ARG A 72 6.49 -6.57 27.17
CA ARG A 72 7.12 -5.50 26.38
C ARG A 72 8.52 -5.83 25.83
N THR A 73 9.02 -7.04 26.04
CA THR A 73 10.32 -7.45 25.51
C THR A 73 10.31 -7.47 23.98
N LYS A 74 11.37 -6.97 23.38
CA LYS A 74 11.55 -6.96 21.92
C LYS A 74 11.81 -8.39 21.42
N ARG A 75 10.91 -8.93 20.62
CA ARG A 75 11.00 -10.28 20.05
C ARG A 75 12.02 -10.34 18.92
N ALA A 76 12.84 -11.39 18.91
CA ALA A 76 13.77 -11.63 17.82
C ALA A 76 13.03 -12.05 16.55
N ILE A 77 13.53 -11.62 15.41
CA ILE A 77 13.06 -12.06 14.10
C ILE A 77 13.62 -13.47 13.85
N LYS A 78 12.77 -14.40 13.45
CA LYS A 78 13.15 -15.75 13.06
C LYS A 78 13.59 -15.78 11.59
N ASP A 79 12.73 -15.27 10.72
CA ASP A 79 12.92 -15.22 9.27
C ASP A 79 12.01 -14.14 8.66
N PHE A 80 12.05 -13.99 7.33
CA PHE A 80 11.18 -13.13 6.56
C PHE A 80 10.45 -13.94 5.50
N HIS A 81 9.24 -13.54 5.15
CA HIS A 81 8.55 -14.02 3.96
C HIS A 81 8.06 -12.85 3.11
N GLY A 82 7.96 -13.06 1.81
CA GLY A 82 7.40 -12.08 0.89
C GLY A 82 5.88 -12.01 1.03
N ALA A 83 5.36 -10.80 0.96
CA ALA A 83 3.94 -10.55 0.78
C ALA A 83 3.77 -9.42 -0.24
N ARG A 84 2.65 -9.43 -0.98
CA ARG A 84 2.32 -8.40 -1.95
C ARG A 84 1.08 -7.65 -1.48
N PHE A 85 1.26 -6.39 -1.15
CA PHE A 85 0.15 -5.48 -0.88
C PHE A 85 -0.35 -4.89 -2.19
N ARG A 86 -1.65 -5.00 -2.45
CA ARG A 86 -2.30 -4.57 -3.68
C ARG A 86 -3.20 -3.37 -3.42
N SER A 87 -3.08 -2.33 -4.23
CA SER A 87 -3.89 -1.12 -4.11
C SER A 87 -4.26 -0.57 -5.49
N LEU A 88 -5.10 0.46 -5.53
CA LEU A 88 -5.40 1.21 -6.75
C LEU A 88 -4.15 1.89 -7.34
N PHE A 89 -3.17 2.17 -6.49
CA PHE A 89 -1.97 2.92 -6.88
C PHE A 89 -0.74 2.03 -7.06
N GLY A 90 -0.95 0.72 -7.23
CA GLY A 90 0.09 -0.25 -7.53
C GLY A 90 0.22 -1.34 -6.48
N ASP A 91 1.05 -2.32 -6.82
CA ASP A 91 1.40 -3.43 -5.96
C ASP A 91 2.73 -3.14 -5.27
N VAL A 92 2.81 -3.38 -3.96
CA VAL A 92 4.02 -3.18 -3.16
C VAL A 92 4.49 -4.52 -2.59
N GLU A 93 5.71 -4.92 -2.90
CA GLU A 93 6.33 -6.12 -2.33
C GLU A 93 6.87 -5.80 -0.93
N LEU A 94 6.43 -6.56 0.07
CA LEU A 94 6.79 -6.35 1.46
C LEU A 94 7.52 -7.58 2.02
N ARG A 95 8.53 -7.33 2.85
CA ARG A 95 9.25 -8.37 3.60
C ARG A 95 8.71 -8.45 5.01
N VAL A 96 7.80 -9.41 5.23
CA VAL A 96 7.10 -9.60 6.49
C VAL A 96 7.95 -10.44 7.45
N PRO A 97 8.36 -9.92 8.62
CA PRO A 97 9.13 -10.67 9.58
C PRO A 97 8.27 -11.69 10.33
N ARG A 98 8.78 -12.89 10.49
CA ARG A 98 8.25 -13.86 11.45
C ARG A 98 9.00 -13.70 12.77
N LEU A 99 8.24 -13.45 13.83
CA LEU A 99 8.80 -13.22 15.15
C LEU A 99 8.86 -14.51 15.96
N ARG A 100 9.92 -14.69 16.74
CA ARG A 100 10.01 -15.78 17.73
C ARG A 100 8.97 -15.56 18.82
N LYS A 101 8.43 -16.65 19.36
CA LYS A 101 7.54 -16.60 20.51
C LYS A 101 8.27 -16.02 21.71
N CYS A 102 7.58 -15.25 22.55
CA CYS A 102 8.10 -14.78 23.83
C CYS A 102 7.96 -15.88 24.88
N GLN A 103 8.85 -15.94 25.84
CA GLN A 103 8.78 -16.94 26.94
C GLN A 103 7.52 -16.76 27.81
N CYS A 104 7.01 -15.53 27.93
CA CYS A 104 5.76 -15.26 28.66
C CYS A 104 4.49 -15.77 27.94
N ALA A 105 4.59 -16.23 26.70
CA ALA A 105 3.47 -16.73 25.91
C ALA A 105 3.20 -18.24 26.11
N VAL A 106 3.90 -18.89 27.04
CA VAL A 106 3.78 -20.34 27.27
C VAL A 106 2.44 -20.69 27.92
N ASP A 107 1.80 -19.75 28.64
CA ASP A 107 0.58 -19.98 29.41
C ASP A 107 -0.72 -19.42 28.76
N SER A 108 -0.65 -18.89 27.56
CA SER A 108 -1.84 -18.32 26.91
C SER A 108 -2.31 -19.22 25.77
N PRO A 109 -3.51 -19.83 25.85
CA PRO A 109 -4.04 -20.59 24.74
C PRO A 109 -4.29 -19.63 23.57
N VAL A 110 -3.53 -19.85 22.49
CA VAL A 110 -3.82 -19.37 21.13
C VAL A 110 -4.20 -17.89 21.01
N GLN A 111 -3.29 -17.00 21.33
CA GLN A 111 -3.25 -15.78 20.53
C GLN A 111 -2.33 -16.11 19.34
N GLY A 112 -2.97 -16.46 18.22
CA GLY A 112 -2.30 -16.68 16.94
C GLY A 112 -1.32 -15.55 16.71
N SER A 113 -0.09 -15.90 16.32
CA SER A 113 1.00 -14.95 16.07
C SER A 113 0.42 -13.67 15.49
N GLY A 114 0.83 -12.49 16.00
CA GLY A 114 0.30 -11.18 15.61
C GLY A 114 0.32 -10.86 14.10
N ASN A 115 0.75 -11.82 13.31
CA ASN A 115 0.64 -11.85 11.86
C ASN A 115 -0.73 -12.33 11.34
N ALA A 116 -1.62 -12.89 12.20
CA ALA A 116 -2.91 -13.37 11.72
C ALA A 116 -3.77 -12.23 11.16
N THR A 117 -3.72 -11.06 11.77
CA THR A 117 -4.47 -9.89 11.30
C THR A 117 -3.87 -9.30 10.02
N LEU A 118 -2.54 -9.41 9.81
CA LEU A 118 -1.89 -9.00 8.56
C LEU A 118 -2.00 -10.06 7.45
N ARG A 119 -2.30 -11.32 7.80
CA ARG A 119 -2.45 -12.38 6.80
C ARG A 119 -3.76 -12.32 6.03
N GLN A 120 -4.77 -11.66 6.55
CA GLN A 120 -6.12 -11.79 6.01
C GLN A 120 -6.43 -10.86 4.84
N ARG A 121 -5.76 -9.69 4.71
CA ARG A 121 -6.02 -8.79 3.58
C ARG A 121 -4.77 -8.01 3.18
N TRP A 122 -4.08 -8.49 2.17
CA TRP A 122 -3.02 -7.76 1.47
C TRP A 122 -3.59 -6.95 0.28
N ILE A 123 -4.86 -6.58 0.37
CA ILE A 123 -5.59 -5.83 -0.66
C ILE A 123 -6.20 -4.62 0.02
N ALA A 124 -5.98 -3.44 -0.55
CA ALA A 124 -6.60 -2.21 -0.06
C ALA A 124 -8.12 -2.27 -0.27
N PRO A 125 -8.93 -1.85 0.72
CA PRO A 125 -10.39 -1.87 0.63
C PRO A 125 -10.94 -1.11 -0.58
N GLU A 126 -10.29 -0.01 -0.96
CA GLU A 126 -10.67 0.80 -2.11
C GLU A 126 -10.53 0.02 -3.43
N LEU A 127 -9.50 -0.82 -3.55
CA LEU A 127 -9.33 -1.68 -4.73
C LEU A 127 -10.44 -2.74 -4.80
N GLU A 128 -10.76 -3.38 -3.67
CA GLU A 128 -11.89 -4.33 -3.59
C GLU A 128 -13.21 -3.67 -3.95
N CYS A 129 -13.44 -2.43 -3.46
CA CYS A 129 -14.64 -1.66 -3.74
C CYS A 129 -14.79 -1.37 -5.24
N VAL A 130 -13.80 -0.74 -5.85
CA VAL A 130 -13.82 -0.38 -7.28
C VAL A 130 -13.93 -1.62 -8.16
N GLN A 131 -13.25 -2.72 -7.81
CA GLN A 131 -13.39 -3.99 -8.52
C GLN A 131 -14.81 -4.54 -8.46
N SER A 132 -15.46 -4.44 -7.29
CA SER A 132 -16.84 -4.92 -7.11
C SER A 132 -17.85 -4.07 -7.89
N GLU A 133 -17.70 -2.76 -7.86
CA GLU A 133 -18.57 -1.83 -8.61
C GLU A 133 -18.46 -2.05 -10.11
N LEU A 134 -17.24 -2.19 -10.63
CA LEU A 134 -17.03 -2.46 -12.05
C LEU A 134 -17.55 -3.83 -12.46
N ALA A 135 -17.37 -4.85 -11.61
CA ALA A 135 -17.86 -6.20 -11.89
C ALA A 135 -19.40 -6.30 -11.90
N ALA A 136 -20.09 -5.37 -11.22
CA ALA A 136 -21.56 -5.30 -11.24
C ALA A 136 -22.13 -4.80 -12.57
N VAL A 137 -21.34 -4.01 -13.34
CA VAL A 137 -21.83 -3.34 -14.57
C VAL A 137 -21.10 -3.81 -15.83
N LEU A 138 -19.94 -4.45 -15.71
CA LEU A 138 -19.11 -4.84 -16.84
C LEU A 138 -18.65 -6.32 -16.72
N PRO A 139 -18.47 -7.02 -17.87
CA PRO A 139 -17.80 -8.30 -17.87
C PRO A 139 -16.40 -8.19 -17.23
N TYR A 140 -16.03 -9.23 -16.50
CA TYR A 140 -14.78 -9.28 -15.72
C TYR A 140 -13.52 -8.87 -16.52
N ALA A 141 -13.35 -9.42 -17.72
CA ALA A 141 -12.20 -9.12 -18.57
C ALA A 141 -12.14 -7.62 -18.93
N ARG A 142 -13.29 -7.01 -19.17
CA ARG A 142 -13.39 -5.58 -19.50
C ARG A 142 -13.09 -4.68 -18.30
N SER A 143 -13.55 -5.06 -17.12
CA SER A 143 -13.24 -4.37 -15.86
C SER A 143 -11.73 -4.39 -15.58
N ALA A 144 -11.11 -5.55 -15.71
CA ALA A 144 -9.66 -5.70 -15.52
C ALA A 144 -8.85 -4.88 -16.54
N GLU A 145 -9.28 -4.87 -17.81
CA GLU A 145 -8.65 -4.07 -18.86
C GLU A 145 -8.73 -2.56 -18.55
N LEU A 146 -9.90 -2.07 -18.19
CA LEU A 146 -10.09 -0.64 -17.85
C LEU A 146 -9.25 -0.22 -16.66
N LEU A 147 -9.25 -1.01 -15.59
CA LEU A 147 -8.44 -0.75 -14.41
C LEU A 147 -6.95 -0.70 -14.76
N SER A 148 -6.46 -1.64 -15.56
CA SER A 148 -5.04 -1.67 -15.96
C SER A 148 -4.65 -0.49 -16.88
N LYS A 149 -5.60 0.01 -17.70
CA LYS A 149 -5.38 1.18 -18.54
C LYS A 149 -5.29 2.47 -17.72
N LEU A 150 -6.14 2.63 -16.72
CA LEU A 150 -6.26 3.86 -15.94
C LEU A 150 -5.32 3.92 -14.74
N LEU A 151 -5.08 2.79 -14.08
CA LEU A 151 -4.37 2.71 -12.81
C LEU A 151 -3.08 1.88 -12.95
N PRO A 152 -2.08 2.08 -12.08
CA PRO A 152 -0.83 1.32 -12.09
C PRO A 152 -1.00 -0.09 -11.46
N ILE A 153 -2.04 -0.81 -11.85
CA ILE A 153 -2.36 -2.13 -11.33
C ILE A 153 -1.76 -3.19 -12.26
N GLY A 154 -1.08 -4.18 -11.69
CA GLY A 154 -0.50 -5.30 -12.46
C GLY A 154 -1.56 -6.14 -13.16
N ALA A 155 -1.24 -6.64 -14.37
CA ALA A 155 -2.15 -7.42 -15.22
C ALA A 155 -2.64 -8.76 -14.62
N GLY A 156 -2.16 -9.18 -13.45
CA GLY A 156 -2.49 -10.45 -12.79
C GLY A 156 -3.61 -10.39 -11.76
N ASN A 157 -4.34 -9.31 -11.70
CA ASN A 157 -5.35 -9.07 -10.66
C ASN A 157 -6.65 -9.83 -10.92
N ARG A 158 -6.72 -11.09 -10.47
CA ARG A 158 -8.02 -11.75 -10.29
C ARG A 158 -8.75 -11.09 -9.13
N PRO A 159 -10.03 -10.67 -9.25
CA PRO A 159 -10.79 -10.23 -8.11
C PRO A 159 -10.84 -11.36 -7.09
N ALA A 160 -10.58 -11.03 -5.83
CA ALA A 160 -10.99 -11.88 -4.74
C ALA A 160 -12.51 -12.02 -4.81
N GLN A 161 -13.02 -13.23 -4.57
CA GLN A 161 -14.46 -13.41 -4.41
C GLN A 161 -14.93 -12.47 -3.31
N CYS A 162 -15.66 -11.44 -3.69
CA CYS A 162 -16.07 -10.37 -2.80
C CYS A 162 -17.17 -10.89 -1.89
N ALA A 163 -16.88 -10.99 -0.60
CA ALA A 163 -17.95 -10.95 0.40
C ALA A 163 -18.49 -9.51 0.37
N LEU A 164 -19.75 -9.35 -0.03
CA LEU A 164 -20.50 -8.11 -0.11
C LEU A 164 -20.51 -7.38 1.26
N ALA A 165 -19.50 -6.55 1.49
CA ALA A 165 -19.55 -5.55 2.53
C ALA A 165 -19.79 -4.20 1.83
N PRO A 166 -20.78 -3.40 2.27
CA PRO A 166 -21.02 -2.08 1.69
C PRO A 166 -19.78 -1.22 1.85
N CYS A 167 -19.37 -0.57 0.77
CA CYS A 167 -18.32 0.45 0.79
C CYS A 167 -18.84 1.67 1.57
N THR A 168 -18.63 1.68 2.87
CA THR A 168 -18.82 2.90 3.66
C THR A 168 -17.57 3.75 3.48
N SER A 169 -17.67 4.75 2.63
CA SER A 169 -16.66 5.79 2.45
C SER A 169 -16.72 6.77 3.63
N ASP A 170 -16.30 6.33 4.80
CA ASP A 170 -15.94 7.27 5.85
C ASP A 170 -14.56 7.86 5.52
N ASN A 171 -14.60 8.97 4.83
CA ASN A 171 -13.43 9.80 4.54
C ASN A 171 -12.82 10.31 5.85
N ALA A 172 -11.82 9.60 6.35
CA ALA A 172 -11.03 10.00 7.51
C ALA A 172 -10.15 11.24 7.27
N TRP A 173 -10.22 11.85 6.08
CA TRP A 173 -9.39 13.01 5.68
C TRP A 173 -9.96 14.37 6.11
N ASN A 174 -11.12 14.43 6.76
CA ASN A 174 -11.79 15.70 7.06
C ASN A 174 -11.92 15.98 8.57
N ARG A 175 -10.97 15.54 9.40
CA ARG A 175 -10.86 15.94 10.81
C ARG A 175 -9.49 16.55 11.07
N SER A 176 -9.39 17.81 10.79
CA SER A 176 -8.40 18.74 11.38
C SER A 176 -9.13 19.67 12.29
#